data_1ff3eaf0985a54520f83269bc3ab8aaf
#
_entry.id   1ff3eaf0985a54520f83269bc3ab8aaf
#
_cell.length_a   1.000
_cell.length_b   1.000
_cell.length_c   1.000
_cell.angle_alpha   90.00
_cell.angle_beta   90.00
_cell.angle_gamma   90.00
#
_symmetry.space_group_name_H-M   'P 1'
#
loop_
_entity.id
_entity.type
_entity.pdbx_description
1 polymer ?
#
loop_
_entity_poly.entity_id
_entity_poly.type
_entity_poly.pdbx_seq_one_letter_code
_entity_poly.pdbx_strand_id
1 'polypeptide(L)'
;MVHRQAEKYGDKVALKYRDYETSQWIPITWNKFSQTVRQAANALVALGVEEQRNIGIFSQNKPECLFTDFAAFANRLVTIPLYATSSSAQAQYIINDAQIRFLFVGEQFQYDAAFSAFGFCHSLQKLIIFDRNVVLDPRDKTSIYYDEFLALGKDLPHNDVVEERTARASDEDLANILYTSGTTGEPKGVMLHHFNYREAIRIHDIRLTAMTDKDVSMNFLPLTHVFEKAWTYLCIHRGVQVCINLRPADIQTTIKEIRPTLMCSVPRFWEKVYAGVQEKIAQETGLRKAMMLDAIKVGKMHNIDYLRVGKTPPLLLHLKYKFYEKTIYALLKKTIGIENGNFFPTAGAAVPDDICEFV
;
A
#
# COMPACT_ATOMS: atom_id res chain seq x y z
N MET A 1 -4.61 6.25 15.83
CA MET A 1 -3.23 6.13 15.26
C MET A 1 -2.81 7.44 14.59
N VAL A 2 -3.38 7.84 13.46
CA VAL A 2 -2.94 9.01 12.66
C VAL A 2 -2.89 10.31 13.48
N HIS A 3 -3.90 10.57 14.32
CA HIS A 3 -3.92 11.77 15.18
C HIS A 3 -2.72 11.84 16.13
N ARG A 4 -2.40 10.75 16.83
CA ARG A 4 -1.19 10.68 17.70
C ARG A 4 0.12 10.87 16.94
N GLN A 5 0.17 10.40 15.68
CA GLN A 5 1.34 10.64 14.84
C GLN A 5 1.43 12.11 14.40
N ALA A 6 0.30 12.77 14.16
CA ALA A 6 0.29 14.20 13.85
C ALA A 6 0.77 15.04 15.05
N GLU A 7 0.37 14.70 16.28
CA GLU A 7 0.90 15.34 17.49
C GLU A 7 2.43 15.18 17.62
N LYS A 8 2.97 14.01 17.25
CA LYS A 8 4.40 13.71 17.35
C LYS A 8 5.23 14.34 16.22
N TYR A 9 4.72 14.35 15.00
CA TYR A 9 5.50 14.65 13.80
C TYR A 9 5.09 15.94 13.08
N GLY A 10 3.93 16.52 13.39
CA GLY A 10 3.47 17.81 12.86
C GLY A 10 3.51 17.90 11.33
N ASP A 11 4.35 18.79 10.83
CA ASP A 11 4.49 19.06 9.40
C ASP A 11 5.51 18.17 8.67
N LYS A 12 6.08 17.15 9.35
CA LYS A 12 6.86 16.11 8.69
C LYS A 12 5.96 15.39 7.66
N VAL A 13 6.53 15.03 6.52
CA VAL A 13 5.79 14.33 5.45
C VAL A 13 5.42 12.92 5.90
N ALA A 14 4.13 12.60 5.84
CA ALA A 14 3.57 11.27 6.12
C ALA A 14 3.42 10.45 4.84
N LEU A 15 2.82 11.04 3.81
CA LEU A 15 2.53 10.40 2.54
C LEU A 15 3.08 11.23 1.39
N LYS A 16 3.40 10.57 0.28
CA LYS A 16 3.64 11.21 -1.01
C LYS A 16 2.93 10.45 -2.11
N TYR A 17 2.46 11.14 -3.11
CA TYR A 17 1.92 10.57 -4.35
C TYR A 17 2.35 11.41 -5.55
N ARG A 18 2.36 10.80 -6.73
CA ARG A 18 2.73 11.51 -7.95
C ARG A 18 1.51 12.19 -8.56
N ASP A 19 1.61 13.48 -8.79
CA ASP A 19 0.70 14.20 -9.66
C ASP A 19 1.15 14.00 -11.12
N TYR A 20 0.27 13.45 -11.94
CA TYR A 20 0.58 13.12 -13.34
C TYR A 20 0.45 14.31 -14.29
N GLU A 21 -0.22 15.38 -13.90
CA GLU A 21 -0.30 16.61 -14.69
C GLU A 21 1.00 17.40 -14.58
N THR A 22 1.51 17.55 -13.37
CA THR A 22 2.75 18.31 -13.11
C THR A 22 4.00 17.44 -13.08
N SER A 23 3.85 16.12 -13.07
CA SER A 23 4.92 15.14 -12.84
C SER A 23 5.68 15.32 -11.51
N GLN A 24 5.09 16.00 -10.54
CA GLN A 24 5.68 16.24 -9.22
C GLN A 24 5.18 15.27 -8.17
N TRP A 25 6.03 15.04 -7.15
CA TRP A 25 5.65 14.31 -5.96
C TRP A 25 5.01 15.26 -4.95
N ILE A 26 3.70 15.11 -4.74
CA ILE A 26 2.92 15.93 -3.81
C ILE A 26 3.05 15.36 -2.40
N PRO A 27 3.59 16.14 -1.45
CA PRO A 27 3.69 15.72 -0.06
C PRO A 27 2.38 15.97 0.70
N ILE A 28 2.06 15.05 1.61
CA ILE A 28 0.99 15.18 2.60
C ILE A 28 1.65 15.07 3.97
N THR A 29 1.56 16.12 4.79
CA THR A 29 2.11 16.15 6.13
C THR A 29 1.24 15.33 7.10
N TRP A 30 1.79 14.95 8.26
CA TRP A 30 1.00 14.29 9.30
C TRP A 30 -0.17 15.14 9.77
N ASN A 31 0.00 16.47 9.90
CA ASN A 31 -1.08 17.41 10.22
C ASN A 31 -2.18 17.37 9.16
N LYS A 32 -1.81 17.44 7.88
CA LYS A 32 -2.79 17.38 6.78
C LYS A 32 -3.49 16.03 6.71
N PHE A 33 -2.75 14.93 6.90
CA PHE A 33 -3.32 13.59 6.95
C PHE A 33 -4.37 13.48 8.07
N SER A 34 -4.02 13.89 9.30
CA SER A 34 -4.92 13.88 10.46
C SER A 34 -6.15 14.77 10.24
N GLN A 35 -5.95 15.97 9.71
CA GLN A 35 -7.05 16.89 9.40
C GLN A 35 -8.03 16.26 8.41
N THR A 36 -7.51 15.68 7.31
CA THR A 36 -8.36 15.06 6.28
C THR A 36 -9.14 13.87 6.82
N VAL A 37 -8.48 13.02 7.65
CA VAL A 37 -9.15 11.89 8.32
C VAL A 37 -10.27 12.38 9.24
N ARG A 38 -10.06 13.44 10.02
CA ARG A 38 -11.11 14.01 10.90
C ARG A 38 -12.28 14.55 10.09
N GLN A 39 -12.02 15.28 9.00
CA GLN A 39 -13.08 15.76 8.11
C GLN A 39 -13.88 14.61 7.49
N ALA A 40 -13.18 13.59 6.97
CA ALA A 40 -13.83 12.41 6.40
C ALA A 40 -14.64 11.63 7.45
N ALA A 41 -14.14 11.52 8.69
CA ALA A 41 -14.87 10.86 9.77
C ALA A 41 -16.18 11.61 10.11
N ASN A 42 -16.14 12.94 10.19
CA ASN A 42 -17.33 13.78 10.40
C ASN A 42 -18.31 13.68 9.23
N ALA A 43 -17.80 13.63 7.99
CA ALA A 43 -18.62 13.46 6.79
C ALA A 43 -19.35 12.10 6.78
N LEU A 44 -18.72 11.02 7.24
CA LEU A 44 -19.35 9.71 7.38
C LEU A 44 -20.52 9.75 8.39
N VAL A 45 -20.36 10.48 9.51
CA VAL A 45 -21.47 10.69 10.46
C VAL A 45 -22.60 11.50 9.81
N ALA A 46 -22.27 12.57 9.06
CA ALA A 46 -23.25 13.38 8.34
C ALA A 46 -24.05 12.57 7.30
N LEU A 47 -23.46 11.54 6.70
CA LEU A 47 -24.13 10.57 5.82
C LEU A 47 -24.98 9.55 6.59
N GLY A 48 -25.02 9.59 7.90
CA GLY A 48 -25.81 8.68 8.73
C GLY A 48 -25.29 7.25 8.78
N VAL A 49 -23.97 7.03 8.67
CA VAL A 49 -23.41 5.69 8.79
C VAL A 49 -23.38 5.25 10.24
N GLU A 50 -23.96 4.08 10.52
CA GLU A 50 -23.98 3.47 11.85
C GLU A 50 -22.72 2.63 12.09
N GLU A 51 -22.34 2.43 13.37
CA GLU A 51 -21.20 1.60 13.76
C GLU A 51 -21.29 0.16 13.22
N GLN A 52 -20.17 -0.45 12.94
CA GLN A 52 -20.03 -1.80 12.37
C GLN A 52 -20.80 -2.04 11.07
N ARG A 53 -21.13 -0.94 10.34
CA ARG A 53 -21.64 -1.01 8.98
C ARG A 53 -20.52 -0.95 7.97
N ASN A 54 -20.79 -1.51 6.80
CA ASN A 54 -19.82 -1.72 5.74
C ASN A 54 -19.81 -0.56 4.74
N ILE A 55 -18.63 -0.04 4.45
CA ILE A 55 -18.36 0.86 3.35
C ILE A 55 -17.33 0.23 2.40
N GLY A 56 -17.46 0.49 1.11
CA GLY A 56 -16.55 -0.07 0.10
C GLY A 56 -15.53 0.94 -0.39
N ILE A 57 -14.37 0.45 -0.82
CA ILE A 57 -13.34 1.23 -1.53
C ILE A 57 -12.99 0.50 -2.82
N PHE A 58 -13.40 1.04 -3.95
CA PHE A 58 -13.14 0.48 -5.28
C PHE A 58 -12.18 1.40 -6.03
N SER A 59 -10.89 1.23 -5.79
CA SER A 59 -9.86 2.13 -6.29
C SER A 59 -8.51 1.44 -6.40
N GLN A 60 -7.66 1.96 -7.26
CA GLN A 60 -6.22 1.75 -7.16
C GLN A 60 -5.69 2.41 -5.88
N ASN A 61 -4.40 2.15 -5.55
CA ASN A 61 -3.79 2.79 -4.40
C ASN A 61 -3.80 4.31 -4.57
N LYS A 62 -4.43 5.00 -3.63
CA LYS A 62 -4.50 6.47 -3.57
C LYS A 62 -4.44 6.92 -2.10
N PRO A 63 -4.00 8.16 -1.79
CA PRO A 63 -4.06 8.68 -0.43
C PRO A 63 -5.47 8.64 0.16
N GLU A 64 -6.49 8.87 -0.66
CA GLU A 64 -7.91 8.87 -0.29
C GLU A 64 -8.34 7.51 0.28
N CYS A 65 -7.76 6.39 -0.19
CA CYS A 65 -8.01 5.07 0.39
C CYS A 65 -7.61 5.02 1.87
N LEU A 66 -6.44 5.59 2.21
CA LEU A 66 -5.96 5.63 3.59
C LEU A 66 -6.77 6.63 4.43
N PHE A 67 -7.14 7.78 3.87
CA PHE A 67 -8.02 8.73 4.57
C PHE A 67 -9.36 8.08 4.90
N THR A 68 -9.94 7.35 3.96
CA THR A 68 -11.22 6.66 4.13
C THR A 68 -11.11 5.51 5.15
N ASP A 69 -10.05 4.68 5.08
CA ASP A 69 -9.82 3.60 6.05
C ASP A 69 -9.76 4.16 7.49
N PHE A 70 -8.92 5.18 7.73
CA PHE A 70 -8.77 5.73 9.09
C PHE A 70 -9.99 6.54 9.56
N ALA A 71 -10.72 7.17 8.66
CA ALA A 71 -12.00 7.82 8.98
C ALA A 71 -13.08 6.79 9.36
N ALA A 72 -13.11 5.66 8.64
CA ALA A 72 -13.99 4.55 8.94
C ALA A 72 -13.66 3.95 10.32
N PHE A 73 -12.39 3.69 10.62
CA PHE A 73 -11.96 3.16 11.91
C PHE A 73 -12.30 4.09 13.08
N ALA A 74 -12.18 5.42 12.90
CA ALA A 74 -12.62 6.40 13.91
C ALA A 74 -14.13 6.32 14.20
N ASN A 75 -14.92 5.85 13.25
CA ASN A 75 -16.36 5.65 13.37
C ASN A 75 -16.77 4.19 13.67
N ARG A 76 -15.80 3.29 13.91
CA ARG A 76 -16.05 1.84 14.10
C ARG A 76 -16.76 1.21 12.90
N LEU A 77 -16.45 1.67 11.68
CA LEU A 77 -16.98 1.09 10.44
C LEU A 77 -16.02 0.02 9.90
N VAL A 78 -16.57 -0.84 9.06
CA VAL A 78 -15.83 -1.90 8.37
C VAL A 78 -15.55 -1.47 6.94
N THR A 79 -14.30 -1.51 6.49
CA THR A 79 -13.96 -1.18 5.11
C THR A 79 -13.76 -2.44 4.26
N ILE A 80 -14.38 -2.43 3.08
CA ILE A 80 -14.30 -3.52 2.10
C ILE A 80 -13.61 -2.99 0.85
N PRO A 81 -12.30 -3.26 0.69
CA PRO A 81 -11.60 -2.86 -0.53
C PRO A 81 -11.88 -3.85 -1.66
N LEU A 82 -12.29 -3.33 -2.82
CA LEU A 82 -12.47 -4.07 -4.05
C LEU A 82 -11.25 -3.93 -4.94
N TYR A 83 -10.84 -5.00 -5.63
CA TYR A 83 -9.74 -4.92 -6.58
C TYR A 83 -10.06 -3.90 -7.69
N ALA A 84 -9.14 -2.99 -7.95
CA ALA A 84 -9.30 -1.91 -8.94
C ALA A 84 -9.65 -2.39 -10.35
N THR A 85 -9.38 -3.65 -10.65
CA THR A 85 -9.65 -4.32 -11.94
C THR A 85 -10.92 -5.17 -11.92
N SER A 86 -11.69 -5.16 -10.83
CA SER A 86 -12.93 -5.93 -10.74
C SER A 86 -13.93 -5.50 -11.81
N SER A 87 -14.59 -6.48 -12.42
CA SER A 87 -15.70 -6.22 -13.35
C SER A 87 -16.94 -5.70 -12.59
N SER A 88 -17.90 -5.14 -13.33
CA SER A 88 -19.19 -4.73 -12.77
C SER A 88 -19.90 -5.88 -12.04
N ALA A 89 -19.88 -7.10 -12.60
CA ALA A 89 -20.48 -8.27 -11.97
C ALA A 89 -19.79 -8.67 -10.66
N GLN A 90 -18.44 -8.61 -10.61
CA GLN A 90 -17.69 -8.85 -9.39
C GLN A 90 -17.95 -7.77 -8.34
N ALA A 91 -18.00 -6.50 -8.74
CA ALA A 91 -18.34 -5.40 -7.84
C ALA A 91 -19.75 -5.57 -7.28
N GLN A 92 -20.74 -5.88 -8.14
CA GLN A 92 -22.11 -6.15 -7.74
C GLN A 92 -22.21 -7.28 -6.69
N TYR A 93 -21.50 -8.38 -6.94
CA TYR A 93 -21.47 -9.52 -6.02
C TYR A 93 -20.96 -9.07 -4.63
N ILE A 94 -19.80 -8.43 -4.58
CA ILE A 94 -19.18 -8.00 -3.31
C ILE A 94 -20.05 -6.96 -2.60
N ILE A 95 -20.63 -5.99 -3.33
CA ILE A 95 -21.49 -4.96 -2.76
C ILE A 95 -22.72 -5.60 -2.09
N ASN A 96 -23.35 -6.57 -2.74
CA ASN A 96 -24.53 -7.25 -2.23
C ASN A 96 -24.20 -8.20 -1.07
N ASP A 97 -23.14 -9.01 -1.21
CA ASP A 97 -22.71 -9.97 -0.17
C ASP A 97 -22.28 -9.23 1.12
N ALA A 98 -21.46 -8.17 0.99
CA ALA A 98 -21.02 -7.37 2.11
C ALA A 98 -22.03 -6.28 2.52
N GLN A 99 -23.17 -6.13 1.86
CA GLN A 99 -24.18 -5.10 2.18
C GLN A 99 -23.59 -3.68 2.26
N ILE A 100 -22.74 -3.31 1.27
CA ILE A 100 -22.07 -2.01 1.23
C ILE A 100 -23.11 -0.90 1.02
N ARG A 101 -23.11 0.13 1.88
CA ARG A 101 -24.00 1.30 1.78
C ARG A 101 -23.41 2.45 0.99
N PHE A 102 -22.14 2.73 1.17
CA PHE A 102 -21.40 3.80 0.49
C PHE A 102 -20.18 3.20 -0.17
N LEU A 103 -19.95 3.50 -1.45
CA LEU A 103 -18.80 3.00 -2.20
C LEU A 103 -17.93 4.18 -2.64
N PHE A 104 -16.71 4.21 -2.14
CA PHE A 104 -15.68 5.16 -2.55
C PHE A 104 -14.99 4.63 -3.81
N VAL A 105 -14.96 5.46 -4.86
CA VAL A 105 -14.60 5.02 -6.21
C VAL A 105 -13.41 5.82 -6.74
N GLY A 106 -12.42 5.14 -7.31
CA GLY A 106 -11.15 5.74 -7.72
C GLY A 106 -11.24 6.56 -8.99
N GLU A 107 -11.30 5.89 -10.12
CA GLU A 107 -11.16 6.48 -11.46
C GLU A 107 -12.34 6.09 -12.36
N GLN A 108 -12.34 6.56 -13.62
CA GLN A 108 -13.46 6.35 -14.54
C GLN A 108 -13.87 4.88 -14.69
N PHE A 109 -12.89 3.98 -14.84
CA PHE A 109 -13.19 2.54 -14.98
C PHE A 109 -13.98 1.99 -13.78
N GLN A 110 -13.57 2.34 -12.56
CA GLN A 110 -14.25 1.87 -11.35
C GLN A 110 -15.62 2.53 -11.21
N TYR A 111 -15.74 3.82 -11.60
CA TYR A 111 -17.02 4.50 -11.61
C TYR A 111 -18.00 3.82 -12.59
N ASP A 112 -17.60 3.58 -13.83
CA ASP A 112 -18.45 2.95 -14.85
C ASP A 112 -18.91 1.57 -14.41
N ALA A 113 -17.99 0.77 -13.82
CA ALA A 113 -18.30 -0.55 -13.30
C ALA A 113 -19.28 -0.49 -12.12
N ALA A 114 -19.05 0.43 -11.17
CA ALA A 114 -19.89 0.61 -9.99
C ALA A 114 -21.27 1.17 -10.35
N PHE A 115 -21.33 2.16 -11.21
CA PHE A 115 -22.58 2.77 -11.65
C PHE A 115 -23.43 1.78 -12.46
N SER A 116 -22.82 0.98 -13.32
CA SER A 116 -23.51 -0.10 -14.04
C SER A 116 -24.12 -1.14 -13.09
N ALA A 117 -23.49 -1.40 -11.93
CA ALA A 117 -24.00 -2.32 -10.92
C ALA A 117 -25.03 -1.66 -9.96
N PHE A 118 -25.07 -0.33 -9.89
CA PHE A 118 -25.80 0.43 -8.85
C PHE A 118 -27.26 0.01 -8.73
N GLY A 119 -28.01 -0.09 -9.84
CA GLY A 119 -29.41 -0.48 -9.87
C GLY A 119 -29.71 -1.90 -9.39
N PHE A 120 -28.69 -2.75 -9.29
CA PHE A 120 -28.77 -4.14 -8.83
C PHE A 120 -28.22 -4.35 -7.41
N CYS A 121 -27.84 -3.27 -6.72
CA CYS A 121 -27.26 -3.28 -5.39
C CYS A 121 -28.21 -2.60 -4.39
N HIS A 122 -29.07 -3.39 -3.74
CA HIS A 122 -30.12 -2.85 -2.88
C HIS A 122 -29.62 -2.10 -1.63
N SER A 123 -28.44 -2.44 -1.12
CA SER A 123 -27.83 -1.77 0.01
C SER A 123 -27.12 -0.46 -0.35
N LEU A 124 -26.70 -0.31 -1.61
CA LEU A 124 -25.85 0.78 -2.07
C LEU A 124 -26.68 2.07 -2.23
N GLN A 125 -26.30 3.11 -1.50
CA GLN A 125 -27.04 4.38 -1.47
C GLN A 125 -26.32 5.49 -2.25
N LYS A 126 -24.99 5.49 -2.31
CA LYS A 126 -24.21 6.56 -2.93
C LYS A 126 -22.83 6.08 -3.36
N LEU A 127 -22.34 6.61 -4.49
CA LEU A 127 -20.94 6.57 -4.88
C LEU A 127 -20.26 7.89 -4.46
N ILE A 128 -19.02 7.78 -3.97
CA ILE A 128 -18.18 8.92 -3.58
C ILE A 128 -16.91 8.85 -4.40
N ILE A 129 -16.70 9.80 -5.30
CA ILE A 129 -15.71 9.70 -6.37
C ILE A 129 -14.43 10.44 -5.97
N PHE A 130 -13.30 9.72 -5.92
CA PHE A 130 -12.01 10.31 -5.53
C PHE A 130 -11.46 11.28 -6.57
N ASP A 131 -11.55 10.94 -7.85
CA ASP A 131 -10.95 11.71 -8.94
C ASP A 131 -11.97 12.68 -9.55
N ARG A 132 -11.69 13.99 -9.49
CA ARG A 132 -12.53 15.03 -10.09
C ARG A 132 -12.61 14.95 -11.62
N ASN A 133 -11.66 14.25 -12.26
CA ASN A 133 -11.67 14.04 -13.71
C ASN A 133 -12.66 12.97 -14.16
N VAL A 134 -13.26 12.22 -13.25
CA VAL A 134 -14.32 11.26 -13.57
C VAL A 134 -15.56 12.01 -14.07
N VAL A 135 -16.02 11.63 -15.26
CA VAL A 135 -17.24 12.16 -15.86
C VAL A 135 -18.41 11.30 -15.41
N LEU A 136 -19.34 11.90 -14.67
CA LEU A 136 -20.52 11.19 -14.18
C LEU A 136 -21.54 10.99 -15.33
N ASP A 137 -22.21 9.83 -15.32
CA ASP A 137 -23.33 9.57 -16.24
C ASP A 137 -24.44 10.60 -16.00
N PRO A 138 -25.06 11.19 -17.04
CA PRO A 138 -26.14 12.19 -16.88
C PRO A 138 -27.34 11.68 -16.07
N ARG A 139 -27.53 10.38 -15.98
CA ARG A 139 -28.59 9.72 -15.18
C ARG A 139 -28.23 9.62 -13.71
N ASP A 140 -26.95 9.76 -13.35
CA ASP A 140 -26.49 9.71 -11.96
C ASP A 140 -26.87 10.99 -11.23
N LYS A 141 -27.76 10.88 -10.24
CA LYS A 141 -28.24 12.00 -9.41
C LYS A 141 -27.83 11.87 -7.93
N THR A 142 -27.08 10.81 -7.62
CA THR A 142 -26.80 10.43 -6.23
C THR A 142 -25.33 10.51 -5.87
N SER A 143 -24.44 10.35 -6.83
CA SER A 143 -22.99 10.40 -6.60
C SER A 143 -22.51 11.80 -6.28
N ILE A 144 -21.46 11.88 -5.48
CA ILE A 144 -20.77 13.12 -5.14
C ILE A 144 -19.26 12.94 -5.28
N TYR A 145 -18.53 14.02 -5.51
CA TYR A 145 -17.07 13.97 -5.49
C TYR A 145 -16.52 14.00 -4.07
N TYR A 146 -15.30 13.54 -3.89
CA TYR A 146 -14.68 13.41 -2.57
C TYR A 146 -14.49 14.74 -1.83
N ASP A 147 -14.21 15.82 -2.54
CA ASP A 147 -14.16 17.17 -1.97
C ASP A 147 -15.53 17.64 -1.46
N GLU A 148 -16.61 17.32 -2.18
CA GLU A 148 -17.99 17.57 -1.73
C GLU A 148 -18.33 16.72 -0.49
N PHE A 149 -17.89 15.45 -0.49
CA PHE A 149 -18.01 14.60 0.70
C PHE A 149 -17.24 15.20 1.88
N LEU A 150 -15.98 15.62 1.70
CA LEU A 150 -15.19 16.26 2.76
C LEU A 150 -15.84 17.57 3.26
N ALA A 151 -16.53 18.31 2.39
CA ALA A 151 -17.23 19.53 2.78
C ALA A 151 -18.34 19.27 3.82
N LEU A 152 -18.96 18.07 3.82
CA LEU A 152 -19.93 17.69 4.86
C LEU A 152 -19.31 17.60 6.26
N GLY A 153 -18.01 17.32 6.34
CA GLY A 153 -17.27 17.24 7.59
C GLY A 153 -16.43 18.48 7.89
N LYS A 154 -16.56 19.55 7.07
CA LYS A 154 -15.87 20.81 7.32
C LYS A 154 -16.33 21.39 8.67
N ASP A 155 -15.38 22.01 9.38
CA ASP A 155 -15.60 22.56 10.73
C ASP A 155 -16.02 21.52 11.79
N LEU A 156 -15.92 20.23 11.45
CA LEU A 156 -16.11 19.09 12.35
C LEU A 156 -17.47 19.08 13.09
N PRO A 157 -18.60 19.18 12.38
CA PRO A 157 -19.93 19.37 13.01
C PRO A 157 -20.40 18.18 13.87
N HIS A 158 -19.76 16.99 13.73
CA HIS A 158 -20.10 15.76 14.45
C HIS A 158 -18.90 15.21 15.22
N ASN A 159 -17.97 16.07 15.64
CA ASN A 159 -16.72 15.61 16.28
C ASN A 159 -16.96 14.90 17.61
N ASP A 160 -17.97 15.33 18.38
CA ASP A 160 -18.43 14.69 19.62
C ASP A 160 -18.85 13.24 19.37
N VAL A 161 -19.61 12.97 18.31
CA VAL A 161 -20.03 11.61 17.91
C VAL A 161 -18.83 10.77 17.51
N VAL A 162 -17.90 11.33 16.73
CA VAL A 162 -16.67 10.62 16.30
C VAL A 162 -15.79 10.27 17.51
N GLU A 163 -15.65 11.20 18.47
CA GLU A 163 -14.89 10.95 19.70
C GLU A 163 -15.54 9.89 20.58
N GLU A 164 -16.86 9.91 20.73
CA GLU A 164 -17.60 8.89 21.46
C GLU A 164 -17.44 7.52 20.82
N ARG A 165 -17.59 7.39 19.49
CA ARG A 165 -17.39 6.15 18.76
C ARG A 165 -15.95 5.65 18.92
N THR A 166 -14.97 6.54 18.77
CA THR A 166 -13.54 6.19 18.95
C THR A 166 -13.24 5.69 20.38
N ALA A 167 -13.85 6.32 21.40
CA ALA A 167 -13.67 5.90 22.79
C ALA A 167 -14.26 4.51 23.09
N ARG A 168 -15.30 4.11 22.37
CA ARG A 168 -15.94 2.78 22.48
C ARG A 168 -15.30 1.71 21.56
N ALA A 169 -14.32 2.08 20.74
CA ALA A 169 -13.69 1.14 19.82
C ALA A 169 -13.03 -0.03 20.58
N SER A 170 -13.22 -1.23 20.06
CA SER A 170 -12.74 -2.47 20.63
C SER A 170 -11.83 -3.22 19.66
N ASP A 171 -10.95 -4.03 20.18
CA ASP A 171 -10.16 -4.98 19.37
C ASP A 171 -11.02 -6.01 18.64
N GLU A 172 -12.21 -6.29 19.18
CA GLU A 172 -13.20 -7.22 18.59
C GLU A 172 -14.03 -6.57 17.47
N ASP A 173 -13.93 -5.25 17.29
CA ASP A 173 -14.58 -4.59 16.15
C ASP A 173 -13.94 -5.08 14.85
N LEU A 174 -14.79 -5.36 13.85
CA LEU A 174 -14.30 -5.64 12.51
C LEU A 174 -13.65 -4.37 11.91
N ALA A 175 -12.45 -4.53 11.38
CA ALA A 175 -11.74 -3.46 10.67
C ALA A 175 -11.97 -3.54 9.16
N ASN A 176 -11.75 -4.74 8.60
CA ASN A 176 -11.87 -4.98 7.16
C ASN A 176 -12.53 -6.33 6.85
N ILE A 177 -13.15 -6.42 5.67
CA ILE A 177 -13.46 -7.69 5.02
C ILE A 177 -12.72 -7.71 3.69
N LEU A 178 -11.75 -8.61 3.54
CA LEU A 178 -10.93 -8.73 2.34
C LEU A 178 -11.41 -9.91 1.49
N TYR A 179 -11.87 -9.62 0.27
CA TYR A 179 -12.33 -10.66 -0.64
C TYR A 179 -11.17 -11.34 -1.35
N THR A 180 -11.14 -12.66 -1.28
CA THR A 180 -10.15 -13.50 -1.98
C THR A 180 -10.84 -14.37 -3.02
N SER A 181 -10.13 -14.70 -4.11
CA SER A 181 -10.63 -15.67 -5.09
C SER A 181 -10.78 -17.03 -4.41
N GLY A 182 -12.02 -17.47 -4.22
CA GLY A 182 -12.31 -18.79 -3.68
C GLY A 182 -11.95 -19.89 -4.67
N THR A 183 -11.59 -21.07 -4.17
CA THR A 183 -11.38 -22.27 -4.99
C THR A 183 -12.66 -22.78 -5.64
N THR A 184 -13.81 -22.27 -5.25
CA THR A 184 -15.16 -22.71 -5.66
C THR A 184 -15.91 -21.71 -6.56
N GLY A 185 -15.25 -20.68 -7.09
CA GLY A 185 -15.80 -19.72 -8.06
C GLY A 185 -16.08 -18.34 -7.47
N GLU A 186 -16.99 -18.22 -6.50
CA GLU A 186 -17.34 -16.91 -5.92
C GLU A 186 -16.31 -16.42 -4.89
N PRO A 187 -15.95 -15.12 -4.88
CA PRO A 187 -15.05 -14.55 -3.90
C PRO A 187 -15.59 -14.72 -2.46
N LYS A 188 -14.68 -15.00 -1.51
CA LYS A 188 -15.00 -15.13 -0.09
C LYS A 188 -14.43 -13.96 0.71
N GLY A 189 -15.25 -13.35 1.56
CA GLY A 189 -14.85 -12.27 2.45
C GLY A 189 -14.16 -12.77 3.72
N VAL A 190 -12.87 -12.49 3.86
CA VAL A 190 -12.10 -12.78 5.08
C VAL A 190 -12.26 -11.60 6.03
N MET A 191 -12.87 -11.86 7.18
CA MET A 191 -13.13 -10.87 8.23
C MET A 191 -11.87 -10.67 9.09
N LEU A 192 -11.41 -9.43 9.20
CA LEU A 192 -10.27 -9.05 10.02
C LEU A 192 -10.72 -8.05 11.09
N HIS A 193 -10.47 -8.39 12.35
CA HIS A 193 -10.68 -7.52 13.50
C HIS A 193 -9.51 -6.56 13.70
N HIS A 194 -9.71 -5.47 14.44
CA HIS A 194 -8.62 -4.58 14.86
C HIS A 194 -7.54 -5.34 15.64
N PHE A 195 -7.91 -6.37 16.41
CA PHE A 195 -6.98 -7.28 17.08
C PHE A 195 -5.93 -7.87 16.13
N ASN A 196 -6.34 -8.33 14.94
CA ASN A 196 -5.41 -8.94 13.97
C ASN A 196 -4.31 -7.98 13.53
N TYR A 197 -4.69 -6.73 13.23
CA TYR A 197 -3.72 -5.68 12.85
C TYR A 197 -2.84 -5.27 14.03
N ARG A 198 -3.41 -5.13 15.23
CA ARG A 198 -2.66 -4.77 16.43
C ARG A 198 -1.60 -5.82 16.74
N GLU A 199 -1.95 -7.11 16.71
CA GLU A 199 -0.99 -8.19 16.96
C GLU A 199 0.07 -8.29 15.86
N ALA A 200 -0.31 -8.12 14.58
CA ALA A 200 0.65 -8.02 13.49
C ALA A 200 1.66 -6.89 13.72
N ILE A 201 1.19 -5.68 14.06
CA ILE A 201 2.04 -4.53 14.37
C ILE A 201 2.95 -4.85 15.56
N ARG A 202 2.41 -5.39 16.66
CA ARG A 202 3.18 -5.74 17.86
C ARG A 202 4.31 -6.72 17.56
N ILE A 203 4.05 -7.76 16.77
CA ILE A 203 5.05 -8.74 16.38
C ILE A 203 6.16 -8.08 15.52
N HIS A 204 5.77 -7.23 14.59
CA HIS A 204 6.73 -6.53 13.74
C HIS A 204 7.54 -5.48 14.50
N ASP A 205 6.96 -4.81 15.49
CA ASP A 205 7.70 -3.88 16.36
C ASP A 205 8.83 -4.58 17.12
N ILE A 206 8.63 -5.83 17.53
CA ILE A 206 9.65 -6.64 18.21
C ILE A 206 10.71 -7.14 17.22
N ARG A 207 10.33 -7.48 15.98
CA ARG A 207 11.19 -8.17 15.02
C ARG A 207 11.93 -7.21 14.07
N LEU A 208 11.29 -6.13 13.66
CA LEU A 208 11.85 -5.18 12.68
C LEU A 208 12.49 -3.98 13.37
N THR A 209 13.51 -4.25 14.22
CA THR A 209 14.20 -3.24 15.02
C THR A 209 14.98 -2.23 14.18
N ALA A 210 15.35 -2.58 12.95
CA ALA A 210 16.04 -1.69 12.02
C ALA A 210 15.12 -0.62 11.39
N MET A 211 13.78 -0.79 11.50
CA MET A 211 12.80 0.15 10.94
C MET A 211 12.66 1.38 11.84
N THR A 212 12.82 2.56 11.27
CA THR A 212 12.76 3.85 11.97
C THR A 212 11.83 4.84 11.27
N ASP A 213 11.52 5.94 11.94
CA ASP A 213 10.74 7.05 11.37
C ASP A 213 11.50 7.89 10.31
N LYS A 214 12.76 7.56 10.05
CA LYS A 214 13.57 8.16 8.98
C LYS A 214 13.46 7.38 7.67
N ASP A 215 12.88 6.19 7.72
CA ASP A 215 12.70 5.33 6.56
C ASP A 215 11.63 5.88 5.60
N VAL A 216 11.74 5.45 4.34
CA VAL A 216 10.79 5.73 3.26
C VAL A 216 10.32 4.41 2.68
N SER A 217 9.03 4.15 2.75
CA SER A 217 8.41 2.96 2.17
C SER A 217 7.71 3.30 0.85
N MET A 218 7.87 2.44 -0.15
CA MET A 218 7.06 2.52 -1.37
C MET A 218 5.90 1.52 -1.28
N ASN A 219 4.67 2.04 -1.40
CA ASN A 219 3.45 1.26 -1.48
C ASN A 219 3.11 1.02 -2.95
N PHE A 220 3.11 -0.22 -3.42
CA PHE A 220 2.81 -0.55 -4.82
C PHE A 220 1.99 -1.81 -5.02
N LEU A 221 1.97 -2.73 -4.05
CA LEU A 221 1.03 -3.85 -4.09
C LEU A 221 -0.38 -3.33 -3.76
N PRO A 222 -1.43 -4.02 -4.19
CA PRO A 222 -2.79 -3.54 -3.94
C PRO A 222 -3.12 -3.46 -2.43
N LEU A 223 -3.67 -2.32 -1.99
CA LEU A 223 -4.21 -2.15 -0.62
C LEU A 223 -5.44 -3.04 -0.35
N THR A 224 -5.95 -3.72 -1.36
CA THR A 224 -6.95 -4.78 -1.23
C THR A 224 -6.40 -6.08 -0.68
N HIS A 225 -5.07 -6.24 -0.68
CA HIS A 225 -4.40 -7.42 -0.17
C HIS A 225 -3.85 -7.17 1.23
N VAL A 226 -4.06 -8.13 2.15
CA VAL A 226 -3.67 -8.00 3.57
C VAL A 226 -2.20 -7.66 3.78
N PHE A 227 -1.30 -8.17 2.96
CA PHE A 227 0.14 -7.94 3.11
C PHE A 227 0.53 -6.46 2.93
N GLU A 228 0.09 -5.83 1.84
CA GLU A 228 0.35 -4.38 1.63
C GLU A 228 -0.40 -3.52 2.64
N LYS A 229 -1.65 -3.88 2.94
CA LYS A 229 -2.47 -3.12 3.88
C LYS A 229 -1.87 -3.13 5.28
N ALA A 230 -1.51 -4.29 5.81
CA ALA A 230 -0.88 -4.42 7.13
C ALA A 230 0.51 -3.76 7.17
N TRP A 231 1.29 -3.88 6.08
CA TRP A 231 2.58 -3.21 5.94
C TRP A 231 2.44 -1.69 5.96
N THR A 232 1.49 -1.15 5.21
CA THR A 232 1.23 0.30 5.18
C THR A 232 0.78 0.81 6.56
N TYR A 233 -0.07 0.07 7.27
CA TYR A 233 -0.48 0.44 8.63
C TYR A 233 0.70 0.39 9.63
N LEU A 234 1.60 -0.59 9.50
CA LEU A 234 2.84 -0.65 10.28
C LEU A 234 3.73 0.58 9.98
N CYS A 235 3.92 0.94 8.71
CA CYS A 235 4.68 2.13 8.32
C CYS A 235 4.09 3.40 8.96
N ILE A 236 2.77 3.58 8.89
CA ILE A 236 2.07 4.70 9.51
C ILE A 236 2.24 4.65 11.04
N HIS A 237 2.14 3.49 11.67
CA HIS A 237 2.37 3.32 13.12
C HIS A 237 3.78 3.73 13.53
N ARG A 238 4.79 3.40 12.75
CA ARG A 238 6.22 3.72 13.01
C ARG A 238 6.63 5.14 12.62
N GLY A 239 5.75 5.91 11.98
CA GLY A 239 6.05 7.26 11.49
C GLY A 239 6.91 7.29 10.23
N VAL A 240 6.98 6.17 9.50
CA VAL A 240 7.66 6.03 8.20
C VAL A 240 6.89 6.79 7.14
N GLN A 241 7.61 7.51 6.26
CA GLN A 241 7.02 8.14 5.10
C GLN A 241 6.58 7.08 4.09
N VAL A 242 5.31 7.09 3.66
CA VAL A 242 4.78 6.19 2.63
C VAL A 242 4.64 6.91 1.30
N CYS A 243 5.33 6.43 0.27
CA CYS A 243 5.20 6.92 -1.11
C CYS A 243 4.29 5.98 -1.89
N ILE A 244 3.15 6.49 -2.35
CA ILE A 244 2.11 5.70 -2.99
C ILE A 244 2.33 5.68 -4.50
N ASN A 245 2.51 4.48 -5.06
CA ASN A 245 2.52 4.26 -6.50
C ASN A 245 1.08 4.13 -6.99
N LEU A 246 0.56 5.18 -7.64
CA LEU A 246 -0.83 5.24 -8.07
C LEU A 246 -1.13 4.31 -9.27
N ARG A 247 -0.15 4.12 -10.15
CA ARG A 247 -0.29 3.32 -11.38
C ARG A 247 0.64 2.12 -11.37
N PRO A 248 0.13 0.89 -11.39
CA PRO A 248 0.96 -0.32 -11.37
C PRO A 248 2.00 -0.40 -12.50
N ALA A 249 1.73 0.24 -13.65
CA ALA A 249 2.65 0.28 -14.77
C ALA A 249 3.94 1.09 -14.47
N ASP A 250 3.87 2.04 -13.54
CA ASP A 250 4.95 3.00 -13.29
C ASP A 250 5.94 2.54 -12.20
N ILE A 251 5.80 1.32 -11.68
CA ILE A 251 6.63 0.81 -10.58
C ILE A 251 8.13 1.00 -10.81
N GLN A 252 8.61 0.77 -12.05
CA GLN A 252 10.04 0.89 -12.37
C GLN A 252 10.53 2.34 -12.34
N THR A 253 9.68 3.29 -12.71
CA THR A 253 9.98 4.72 -12.65
C THR A 253 9.88 5.19 -11.20
N THR A 254 8.79 4.83 -10.53
CA THR A 254 8.53 5.21 -9.15
C THR A 254 9.65 4.77 -8.20
N ILE A 255 10.10 3.51 -8.29
CA ILE A 255 11.16 3.00 -7.41
C ILE A 255 12.48 3.76 -7.59
N LYS A 256 12.82 4.15 -8.83
CA LYS A 256 14.03 4.94 -9.14
C LYS A 256 13.95 6.39 -8.66
N GLU A 257 12.75 6.96 -8.66
CA GLU A 257 12.51 8.33 -8.18
C GLU A 257 12.49 8.39 -6.66
N ILE A 258 11.82 7.44 -6.02
CA ILE A 258 11.64 7.39 -4.56
C ILE A 258 12.88 6.85 -3.85
N ARG A 259 13.54 5.83 -4.41
CA ARG A 259 14.68 5.12 -3.80
C ARG A 259 14.36 4.68 -2.38
N PRO A 260 13.35 3.81 -2.22
CA PRO A 260 12.83 3.46 -0.91
C PRO A 260 13.88 2.74 -0.06
N THR A 261 13.82 2.97 1.25
CA THR A 261 14.59 2.20 2.23
C THR A 261 13.87 0.91 2.62
N LEU A 262 12.54 0.90 2.50
CA LEU A 262 11.64 -0.20 2.84
C LEU A 262 10.61 -0.40 1.72
N MET A 263 10.21 -1.63 1.48
CA MET A 263 9.15 -1.94 0.53
C MET A 263 8.72 -3.38 0.71
N CYS A 264 7.45 -3.65 0.93
CA CYS A 264 7.01 -5.04 0.82
C CYS A 264 6.89 -5.44 -0.65
N SER A 265 7.19 -6.68 -0.94
CA SER A 265 7.28 -7.18 -2.31
C SER A 265 6.75 -8.61 -2.44
N VAL A 266 6.61 -9.07 -3.67
CA VAL A 266 6.24 -10.43 -4.01
C VAL A 266 7.35 -11.08 -4.85
N PRO A 267 7.45 -12.41 -4.90
CA PRO A 267 8.50 -13.11 -5.65
C PRO A 267 8.64 -12.64 -7.10
N ARG A 268 7.50 -12.39 -7.76
CA ARG A 268 7.48 -11.93 -9.16
C ARG A 268 8.18 -10.58 -9.40
N PHE A 269 8.27 -9.73 -8.38
CA PHE A 269 9.06 -8.50 -8.48
C PHE A 269 10.54 -8.84 -8.62
N TRP A 270 11.07 -9.72 -7.78
CA TRP A 270 12.47 -10.13 -7.79
C TRP A 270 12.82 -10.98 -9.01
N GLU A 271 11.89 -11.81 -9.50
CA GLU A 271 12.04 -12.53 -10.78
C GLU A 271 12.27 -11.56 -11.95
N LYS A 272 11.49 -10.47 -12.02
CA LYS A 272 11.68 -9.44 -13.04
C LYS A 272 13.01 -8.70 -12.88
N VAL A 273 13.42 -8.39 -11.65
CA VAL A 273 14.72 -7.77 -11.37
C VAL A 273 15.85 -8.71 -11.82
N TYR A 274 15.78 -9.97 -11.44
CA TYR A 274 16.75 -11.01 -11.85
C TYR A 274 16.85 -11.13 -13.37
N ALA A 275 15.71 -11.30 -14.04
CA ALA A 275 15.66 -11.40 -15.50
C ALA A 275 16.27 -10.16 -16.19
N GLY A 276 15.95 -8.96 -15.72
CA GLY A 276 16.52 -7.72 -16.26
C GLY A 276 18.03 -7.61 -16.07
N VAL A 277 18.57 -8.08 -14.95
CA VAL A 277 20.02 -8.12 -14.73
C VAL A 277 20.68 -9.17 -15.63
N GLN A 278 20.07 -10.35 -15.79
CA GLN A 278 20.59 -11.39 -16.70
C GLN A 278 20.59 -10.92 -18.16
N GLU A 279 19.54 -10.24 -18.59
CA GLU A 279 19.47 -9.64 -19.93
C GLU A 279 20.60 -8.61 -20.14
N LYS A 280 20.82 -7.74 -19.15
CA LYS A 280 21.90 -6.76 -19.20
C LYS A 280 23.28 -7.42 -19.29
N ILE A 281 23.52 -8.49 -18.53
CA ILE A 281 24.77 -9.28 -18.61
C ILE A 281 24.91 -9.93 -19.99
N ALA A 282 23.81 -10.43 -20.56
CA ALA A 282 23.84 -11.07 -21.88
C ALA A 282 24.23 -10.08 -22.99
N GLN A 283 23.83 -8.81 -22.87
CA GLN A 283 24.13 -7.72 -23.80
C GLN A 283 25.58 -7.21 -23.69
N GLU A 284 26.25 -7.44 -22.55
CA GLU A 284 27.64 -7.01 -22.34
C GLU A 284 28.63 -8.00 -22.99
N THR A 285 29.82 -7.50 -23.29
CA THR A 285 30.92 -8.30 -23.92
C THR A 285 32.24 -8.07 -23.21
N GLY A 286 33.23 -8.93 -23.50
CA GLY A 286 34.61 -8.76 -23.05
C GLY A 286 34.75 -8.72 -21.52
N LEU A 287 35.61 -7.82 -21.04
CA LEU A 287 35.95 -7.68 -19.64
C LEU A 287 34.74 -7.30 -18.75
N ARG A 288 33.84 -6.46 -19.26
CA ARG A 288 32.63 -6.06 -18.49
C ARG A 288 31.75 -7.24 -18.14
N LYS A 289 31.46 -8.10 -19.13
CA LYS A 289 30.69 -9.35 -18.90
C LYS A 289 31.36 -10.24 -17.89
N ALA A 290 32.68 -10.46 -18.06
CA ALA A 290 33.44 -11.28 -17.13
C ALA A 290 33.40 -10.74 -15.69
N MET A 291 33.53 -9.43 -15.51
CA MET A 291 33.45 -8.80 -14.19
C MET A 291 32.04 -8.91 -13.57
N MET A 292 30.97 -8.76 -14.35
CA MET A 292 29.60 -8.90 -13.83
C MET A 292 29.31 -10.35 -13.37
N LEU A 293 29.72 -11.33 -14.17
CA LEU A 293 29.59 -12.76 -13.82
C LEU A 293 30.40 -13.11 -12.58
N ASP A 294 31.64 -12.62 -12.49
CA ASP A 294 32.50 -12.84 -11.34
C ASP A 294 31.95 -12.14 -10.07
N ALA A 295 31.37 -10.95 -10.21
CA ALA A 295 30.69 -10.28 -9.11
C ALA A 295 29.56 -11.13 -8.53
N ILE A 296 28.65 -11.66 -9.36
CA ILE A 296 27.58 -12.56 -8.90
C ILE A 296 28.16 -13.75 -8.14
N LYS A 297 29.19 -14.41 -8.68
CA LYS A 297 29.85 -15.52 -8.02
C LYS A 297 30.45 -15.13 -6.67
N VAL A 298 31.14 -14.00 -6.60
CA VAL A 298 31.75 -13.48 -5.38
C VAL A 298 30.68 -13.13 -4.34
N GLY A 299 29.56 -12.52 -4.75
CA GLY A 299 28.44 -12.20 -3.87
C GLY A 299 27.83 -13.46 -3.24
N LYS A 300 27.55 -14.48 -4.07
CA LYS A 300 27.06 -15.78 -3.62
C LYS A 300 28.02 -16.43 -2.62
N MET A 301 29.29 -16.57 -2.99
CA MET A 301 30.30 -17.17 -2.11
C MET A 301 30.39 -16.43 -0.78
N HIS A 302 30.52 -15.10 -0.79
CA HIS A 302 30.69 -14.29 0.40
C HIS A 302 29.47 -14.34 1.34
N ASN A 303 28.27 -14.13 0.80
CA ASN A 303 27.06 -13.99 1.61
C ASN A 303 26.39 -15.32 1.93
N ILE A 304 26.30 -16.25 0.95
CA ILE A 304 25.57 -17.50 1.10
C ILE A 304 26.47 -18.60 1.66
N ASP A 305 27.65 -18.84 1.04
CA ASP A 305 28.50 -19.98 1.42
C ASP A 305 29.26 -19.73 2.74
N TYR A 306 29.45 -18.43 3.11
CA TYR A 306 30.14 -18.08 4.36
C TYR A 306 29.22 -17.41 5.39
N LEU A 307 28.75 -16.18 5.15
CA LEU A 307 28.05 -15.41 6.19
C LEU A 307 26.74 -16.05 6.64
N ARG A 308 25.91 -16.55 5.70
CA ARG A 308 24.63 -17.18 6.03
C ARG A 308 24.77 -18.41 6.93
N VAL A 309 25.91 -19.13 6.80
CA VAL A 309 26.20 -20.31 7.61
C VAL A 309 27.10 -20.02 8.83
N GLY A 310 27.23 -18.73 9.18
CA GLY A 310 28.00 -18.28 10.35
C GLY A 310 29.51 -18.40 10.22
N LYS A 311 30.07 -18.55 9.01
CA LYS A 311 31.49 -18.63 8.74
C LYS A 311 32.08 -17.29 8.34
N THR A 312 33.34 -17.04 8.68
CA THR A 312 34.06 -15.84 8.24
C THR A 312 34.64 -16.06 6.83
N PRO A 313 34.35 -15.19 5.85
CA PRO A 313 34.94 -15.29 4.54
C PRO A 313 36.48 -15.11 4.57
N PRO A 314 37.24 -15.81 3.70
CA PRO A 314 38.68 -15.55 3.53
C PRO A 314 38.94 -14.07 3.17
N LEU A 315 40.06 -13.51 3.65
CA LEU A 315 40.40 -12.09 3.47
C LEU A 315 40.36 -11.65 2.00
N LEU A 316 40.92 -12.43 1.08
CA LEU A 316 40.89 -12.12 -0.37
C LEU A 316 39.48 -12.08 -0.92
N LEU A 317 38.60 -13.01 -0.53
CA LEU A 317 37.20 -13.03 -0.93
C LEU A 317 36.47 -11.79 -0.37
N HIS A 318 36.72 -11.44 0.88
CA HIS A 318 36.14 -10.27 1.51
C HIS A 318 36.57 -8.96 0.83
N LEU A 319 37.86 -8.80 0.50
CA LEU A 319 38.37 -7.62 -0.21
C LEU A 319 37.77 -7.52 -1.62
N LYS A 320 37.66 -8.64 -2.32
CA LYS A 320 37.03 -8.69 -3.65
C LYS A 320 35.56 -8.36 -3.60
N TYR A 321 34.84 -8.87 -2.60
CA TYR A 321 33.44 -8.50 -2.34
C TYR A 321 33.31 -7.00 -2.08
N LYS A 322 34.14 -6.41 -1.24
CA LYS A 322 34.14 -4.96 -0.95
C LYS A 322 34.44 -4.10 -2.18
N PHE A 323 35.26 -4.57 -3.08
CA PHE A 323 35.47 -3.92 -4.39
C PHE A 323 34.18 -3.93 -5.23
N TYR A 324 33.52 -5.08 -5.36
CA TYR A 324 32.27 -5.19 -6.11
C TYR A 324 31.10 -4.47 -5.43
N GLU A 325 31.09 -4.40 -4.10
CA GLU A 325 30.08 -3.64 -3.33
C GLU A 325 30.08 -2.16 -3.74
N LYS A 326 31.27 -1.58 -3.89
CA LYS A 326 31.43 -0.15 -4.28
C LYS A 326 31.30 0.10 -5.78
N THR A 327 31.32 -0.92 -6.61
CA THR A 327 31.33 -0.79 -8.06
C THR A 327 30.08 -1.42 -8.68
N ILE A 328 30.08 -2.72 -8.87
CA ILE A 328 29.03 -3.43 -9.62
C ILE A 328 27.70 -3.48 -8.84
N TYR A 329 27.72 -3.87 -7.56
CA TYR A 329 26.48 -3.94 -6.79
C TYR A 329 25.86 -2.56 -6.55
N ALA A 330 26.69 -1.54 -6.27
CA ALA A 330 26.21 -0.16 -6.15
C ALA A 330 25.53 0.31 -7.44
N LEU A 331 26.13 0.01 -8.60
CA LEU A 331 25.53 0.33 -9.91
C LEU A 331 24.22 -0.42 -10.16
N LEU A 332 24.17 -1.73 -9.84
CA LEU A 332 22.96 -2.53 -9.99
C LEU A 332 21.85 -1.99 -9.08
N LYS A 333 22.11 -1.79 -7.79
CA LYS A 333 21.15 -1.22 -6.83
C LYS A 333 20.60 0.13 -7.32
N LYS A 334 21.47 1.03 -7.81
CA LYS A 334 21.08 2.31 -8.37
C LYS A 334 20.23 2.16 -9.65
N THR A 335 20.55 1.20 -10.51
CA THR A 335 19.81 0.94 -11.75
C THR A 335 18.39 0.46 -11.45
N ILE A 336 18.21 -0.32 -10.39
CA ILE A 336 16.92 -0.79 -9.90
C ILE A 336 16.19 0.32 -9.13
N GLY A 337 16.90 1.18 -8.39
CA GLY A 337 16.37 2.23 -7.50
C GLY A 337 16.27 1.77 -6.04
N ILE A 338 17.11 0.81 -5.62
CA ILE A 338 17.11 0.25 -4.25
C ILE A 338 18.43 0.51 -3.50
N GLU A 339 19.22 1.49 -3.96
CA GLU A 339 20.52 1.79 -3.37
C GLU A 339 20.47 2.22 -1.90
N ASN A 340 19.32 2.77 -1.46
CA ASN A 340 19.08 3.17 -0.08
C ASN A 340 18.42 2.07 0.76
N GLY A 341 18.21 0.87 0.17
CA GLY A 341 17.47 -0.22 0.79
C GLY A 341 18.03 -0.66 2.13
N ASN A 342 17.17 -0.67 3.16
CA ASN A 342 17.42 -1.26 4.46
C ASN A 342 17.01 -2.74 4.45
N PHE A 343 15.72 -3.02 4.18
CA PHE A 343 15.22 -4.37 3.93
C PHE A 343 13.89 -4.35 3.14
N PHE A 344 13.64 -5.43 2.40
CA PHE A 344 12.48 -5.60 1.54
C PHE A 344 11.79 -6.94 1.83
N PRO A 345 10.82 -7.00 2.77
CA PRO A 345 10.12 -8.25 3.05
C PRO A 345 9.37 -8.73 1.81
N THR A 346 9.44 -10.03 1.58
CA THR A 346 8.80 -10.69 0.44
C THR A 346 7.87 -11.78 0.93
N ALA A 347 6.64 -11.81 0.44
CA ALA A 347 5.63 -12.79 0.82
C ALA A 347 4.67 -13.12 -0.34
N GLY A 348 3.71 -13.99 -0.08
CA GLY A 348 2.66 -14.39 -1.02
C GLY A 348 2.94 -15.71 -1.77
N ALA A 349 4.20 -16.06 -1.99
CA ALA A 349 4.64 -17.34 -2.54
C ALA A 349 6.09 -17.61 -2.16
N ALA A 350 6.58 -18.83 -2.42
CA ALA A 350 8.00 -19.15 -2.27
C ALA A 350 8.81 -18.38 -3.32
N VAL A 351 9.94 -17.83 -2.89
CA VAL A 351 10.94 -17.26 -3.81
C VAL A 351 11.84 -18.41 -4.31
N PRO A 352 12.06 -18.55 -5.62
CA PRO A 352 13.00 -19.54 -6.15
C PRO A 352 14.40 -19.38 -5.54
N ASP A 353 15.09 -20.52 -5.30
CA ASP A 353 16.37 -20.52 -4.59
C ASP A 353 17.45 -19.69 -5.31
N ASP A 354 17.52 -19.78 -6.64
CA ASP A 354 18.45 -19.01 -7.48
C ASP A 354 18.24 -17.49 -7.36
N ILE A 355 16.99 -17.04 -7.17
CA ILE A 355 16.65 -15.64 -6.94
C ILE A 355 17.02 -15.24 -5.51
N CYS A 356 16.73 -16.08 -4.51
CA CYS A 356 17.13 -15.82 -3.12
C CYS A 356 18.67 -15.71 -2.97
N GLU A 357 19.42 -16.48 -3.75
CA GLU A 357 20.89 -16.45 -3.75
C GLU A 357 21.44 -15.20 -4.48
N PHE A 358 20.67 -14.63 -5.39
CA PHE A 358 21.05 -13.46 -6.17
C PHE A 358 20.75 -12.13 -5.44
N VAL A 359 19.61 -12.02 -4.74
CA VAL A 359 19.14 -10.81 -4.06
C VAL A 359 19.78 -10.66 -2.70
#